data_13bf7ba9683176ac7b2dde6f52212cfe
#
_entry.id   13bf7ba9683176ac7b2dde6f52212cfe
#
_cell.length_a   1.000
_cell.length_b   1.000
_cell.length_c   1.000
_cell.angle_alpha   90.00
_cell.angle_beta   90.00
_cell.angle_gamma   90.00
#
_symmetry.space_group_name_H-M   'P 1'
#
loop_
_entity.id
_entity.type
_entity.pdbx_description
1 polymer ?
#
loop_
_entity_poly.entity_id
_entity_poly.type
_entity_poly.pdbx_seq_one_letter_code
_entity_poly.pdbx_strand_id
1 'polypeptide(L)'
;VVFAVTTPDIGTRGISAFIVEKGWKGFEFGDHYDKMGIRSSSTAELIFNDVKVPKENLLGKEGEGFKIAMSTLDGGRIGIAAQALGIAQGAFEHALSYSKERIQFGKPIAAQQSIAFKLADMATKLRCARFLIYSAAELKEQHAPYGMESAMAKMYASDIALEVTNDALQIHGGSGFLKGMEVERAYRDAKITTIYEGTNEIQRVVIASHLVGRLGKSSGGESRSAAKKPAPITGIRKKTIFR
;
A
#
# COMPACT_ATOMS: atom_id res chain seq x y z
N VAL A 1 -14.01 -2.69 -9.96
CA VAL A 1 -14.73 -3.56 -9.00
C VAL A 1 -15.22 -2.71 -7.87
N VAL A 2 -16.49 -2.89 -7.47
CA VAL A 2 -17.14 -2.16 -6.37
C VAL A 2 -17.56 -3.16 -5.31
N PHE A 3 -17.33 -2.83 -4.04
CA PHE A 3 -17.81 -3.60 -2.90
C PHE A 3 -18.98 -2.87 -2.26
N ALA A 4 -20.11 -3.55 -2.13
CA ALA A 4 -21.31 -2.97 -1.59
C ALA A 4 -21.94 -3.89 -0.53
N VAL A 5 -22.64 -3.29 0.43
CA VAL A 5 -23.44 -4.03 1.42
C VAL A 5 -24.73 -4.46 0.74
N THR A 6 -24.91 -5.74 0.52
CA THR A 6 -26.14 -6.35 -0.02
C THR A 6 -27.06 -6.88 1.07
N THR A 7 -26.48 -7.30 2.20
CA THR A 7 -27.25 -7.77 3.36
C THR A 7 -26.79 -7.01 4.61
N PRO A 8 -27.55 -6.02 5.09
CA PRO A 8 -27.21 -5.26 6.29
C PRO A 8 -27.13 -6.14 7.55
N ASP A 9 -26.47 -5.62 8.58
CA ASP A 9 -26.42 -6.14 9.96
C ASP A 9 -25.76 -7.51 10.17
N ILE A 10 -25.17 -8.12 9.14
CA ILE A 10 -24.42 -9.38 9.28
C ILE A 10 -22.89 -9.21 9.12
N GLY A 11 -22.40 -7.96 9.21
CA GLY A 11 -20.98 -7.61 9.15
C GLY A 11 -20.35 -7.90 7.79
N THR A 12 -19.14 -8.43 7.78
CA THR A 12 -18.38 -8.69 6.55
C THR A 12 -19.02 -9.70 5.60
N ARG A 13 -19.90 -10.56 6.11
CA ARG A 13 -20.66 -11.53 5.30
C ARG A 13 -21.79 -10.89 4.49
N GLY A 14 -22.13 -9.63 4.78
CA GLY A 14 -23.13 -8.88 4.03
C GLY A 14 -22.55 -8.07 2.87
N ILE A 15 -21.25 -8.20 2.58
CA ILE A 15 -20.58 -7.46 1.53
C ILE A 15 -20.44 -8.33 0.29
N SER A 16 -20.85 -7.80 -0.87
CA SER A 16 -20.69 -8.43 -2.19
C SER A 16 -19.82 -7.58 -3.10
N ALA A 17 -19.22 -8.18 -4.11
CA ALA A 17 -18.36 -7.52 -5.08
C ALA A 17 -19.03 -7.50 -6.46
N PHE A 18 -18.92 -6.38 -7.18
CA PHE A 18 -19.55 -6.18 -8.47
C PHE A 18 -18.56 -5.59 -9.48
N ILE A 19 -18.67 -6.00 -10.73
CA ILE A 19 -18.02 -5.33 -11.85
C ILE A 19 -18.95 -4.23 -12.32
N VAL A 20 -18.50 -2.98 -12.22
CA VAL A 20 -19.25 -1.80 -12.67
C VAL A 20 -18.45 -1.13 -13.78
N GLU A 21 -19.11 -0.86 -14.90
CA GLU A 21 -18.47 -0.31 -16.08
C GLU A 21 -18.66 1.21 -16.17
N LYS A 22 -17.63 1.89 -16.68
CA LYS A 22 -17.70 3.32 -16.93
C LYS A 22 -18.80 3.63 -17.96
N GLY A 23 -19.55 4.70 -17.71
CA GLY A 23 -20.61 5.15 -18.60
C GLY A 23 -22.01 4.62 -18.27
N TRP A 24 -22.15 3.78 -17.25
CA TRP A 24 -23.49 3.39 -16.79
C TRP A 24 -24.22 4.58 -16.16
N LYS A 25 -25.53 4.67 -16.42
CA LYS A 25 -26.37 5.74 -15.87
C LYS A 25 -26.30 5.73 -14.35
N GLY A 26 -25.99 6.89 -13.77
CA GLY A 26 -25.87 7.07 -12.32
C GLY A 26 -24.48 6.77 -11.75
N PHE A 27 -23.53 6.33 -12.60
CA PHE A 27 -22.14 6.19 -12.19
C PHE A 27 -21.32 7.37 -12.73
N GLU A 28 -20.80 8.17 -11.84
CA GLU A 28 -20.06 9.40 -12.14
C GLU A 28 -18.72 9.44 -11.40
N PHE A 29 -17.82 10.28 -11.90
CA PHE A 29 -16.53 10.53 -11.27
C PHE A 29 -16.54 11.95 -10.70
N GLY A 30 -16.13 12.10 -9.47
CA GLY A 30 -15.83 13.38 -8.87
C GLY A 30 -14.47 13.93 -9.31
N ASP A 31 -14.02 14.97 -8.65
CA ASP A 31 -12.75 15.63 -8.93
C ASP A 31 -11.55 14.70 -8.75
N HIS A 32 -10.54 14.89 -9.60
CA HIS A 32 -9.26 14.21 -9.46
C HIS A 32 -8.44 14.85 -8.33
N TYR A 33 -7.90 14.01 -7.47
CA TYR A 33 -7.05 14.48 -6.37
C TYR A 33 -5.64 14.85 -6.87
N ASP A 34 -5.16 16.04 -6.53
CA ASP A 34 -3.75 16.40 -6.62
C ASP A 34 -2.99 15.73 -5.46
N LYS A 35 -2.05 14.86 -5.78
CA LYS A 35 -1.36 14.00 -4.82
C LYS A 35 0.10 14.42 -4.64
N MET A 36 0.66 14.10 -3.49
CA MET A 36 2.08 14.29 -3.19
C MET A 36 2.99 13.54 -4.18
N GLY A 37 2.68 12.28 -4.48
CA GLY A 37 3.43 11.38 -5.35
C GLY A 37 2.52 10.47 -6.16
N ILE A 38 3.13 9.61 -7.00
CA ILE A 38 2.40 8.72 -7.94
C ILE A 38 1.33 9.50 -8.74
N ARG A 39 1.68 10.69 -9.19
CA ARG A 39 0.74 11.63 -9.81
C ARG A 39 0.19 11.16 -11.15
N SER A 40 0.94 10.31 -11.87
CA SER A 40 0.50 9.71 -13.13
C SER A 40 -0.64 8.69 -12.97
N SER A 41 -0.88 8.18 -11.75
CA SER A 41 -2.02 7.32 -11.46
C SER A 41 -3.19 8.17 -10.97
N SER A 42 -4.24 8.32 -11.76
CA SER A 42 -5.40 9.13 -11.38
C SER A 42 -6.14 8.53 -10.19
N THR A 43 -6.60 9.40 -9.30
CA THR A 43 -7.42 9.05 -8.13
C THR A 43 -8.56 10.05 -8.06
N ALA A 44 -9.80 9.56 -8.01
CA ALA A 44 -11.00 10.37 -7.97
C ALA A 44 -12.05 9.74 -7.06
N GLU A 45 -13.00 10.53 -6.61
CA GLU A 45 -14.21 10.04 -5.97
C GLU A 45 -15.08 9.29 -6.98
N LEU A 46 -15.69 8.18 -6.56
CA LEU A 46 -16.68 7.45 -7.36
C LEU A 46 -18.07 7.71 -6.78
N ILE A 47 -18.99 8.17 -7.61
CA ILE A 47 -20.34 8.57 -7.23
C ILE A 47 -21.33 7.60 -7.85
N PHE A 48 -22.18 6.99 -7.02
CA PHE A 48 -23.19 6.03 -7.45
C PHE A 48 -24.57 6.54 -7.03
N ASN A 49 -25.43 6.81 -8.02
CA ASN A 49 -26.81 7.25 -7.84
C ASN A 49 -27.74 6.28 -8.57
N ASP A 50 -28.36 5.36 -7.82
CA ASP A 50 -29.29 4.36 -8.35
C ASP A 50 -28.78 3.57 -9.57
N VAL A 51 -27.51 3.25 -9.59
CA VAL A 51 -26.86 2.48 -10.66
C VAL A 51 -27.45 1.08 -10.72
N LYS A 52 -28.01 0.70 -11.87
CA LYS A 52 -28.54 -0.65 -12.11
C LYS A 52 -27.41 -1.58 -12.53
N VAL A 53 -27.00 -2.46 -11.64
CA VAL A 53 -25.96 -3.46 -11.90
C VAL A 53 -26.61 -4.77 -12.32
N PRO A 54 -26.33 -5.32 -13.52
CA PRO A 54 -26.83 -6.62 -13.95
C PRO A 54 -26.37 -7.74 -13.01
N LYS A 55 -27.20 -8.79 -12.86
CA LYS A 55 -26.91 -9.90 -11.96
C LYS A 55 -25.64 -10.65 -12.35
N GLU A 56 -25.35 -10.74 -13.63
CA GLU A 56 -24.15 -11.36 -14.19
C GLU A 56 -22.85 -10.63 -13.85
N ASN A 57 -22.94 -9.37 -13.40
CA ASN A 57 -21.80 -8.57 -12.94
C ASN A 57 -21.45 -8.83 -11.46
N LEU A 58 -22.18 -9.70 -10.77
CA LEU A 58 -21.81 -10.17 -9.42
C LEU A 58 -20.53 -11.00 -9.53
N LEU A 59 -19.47 -10.58 -8.84
CA LEU A 59 -18.22 -11.30 -8.76
C LEU A 59 -18.26 -12.32 -7.61
N GLY A 60 -18.19 -13.60 -7.95
CA GLY A 60 -18.37 -14.69 -6.99
C GLY A 60 -19.85 -14.85 -6.58
N LYS A 61 -20.11 -15.03 -5.29
CA LYS A 61 -21.44 -15.17 -4.71
C LYS A 61 -21.78 -13.98 -3.83
N GLU A 62 -23.06 -13.73 -3.65
CA GLU A 62 -23.53 -12.74 -2.68
C GLU A 62 -22.96 -13.04 -1.28
N GLY A 63 -22.46 -12.01 -0.60
CA GLY A 63 -21.81 -12.13 0.72
C GLY A 63 -20.32 -12.54 0.68
N GLU A 64 -19.75 -12.86 -0.47
CA GLU A 64 -18.31 -13.21 -0.59
C GLU A 64 -17.40 -12.02 -0.87
N GLY A 65 -17.93 -10.80 -1.01
CA GLY A 65 -17.13 -9.63 -1.40
C GLY A 65 -15.94 -9.34 -0.47
N PHE A 66 -16.12 -9.49 0.84
CA PHE A 66 -15.01 -9.29 1.77
C PHE A 66 -13.90 -10.34 1.61
N LYS A 67 -14.26 -11.61 1.36
CA LYS A 67 -13.31 -12.69 1.08
C LYS A 67 -12.52 -12.40 -0.18
N ILE A 68 -13.20 -11.95 -1.25
CA ILE A 68 -12.57 -11.56 -2.52
C ILE A 68 -11.60 -10.39 -2.29
N ALA A 69 -12.01 -9.36 -1.54
CA ALA A 69 -11.15 -8.23 -1.21
C ALA A 69 -9.87 -8.67 -0.49
N MET A 70 -9.99 -9.52 0.53
CA MET A 70 -8.82 -9.99 1.30
C MET A 70 -7.86 -10.81 0.43
N SER A 71 -8.36 -11.72 -0.40
CA SER A 71 -7.54 -12.52 -1.32
C SER A 71 -6.82 -11.65 -2.35
N THR A 72 -7.49 -10.60 -2.85
CA THR A 72 -6.89 -9.64 -3.79
C THR A 72 -5.77 -8.85 -3.10
N LEU A 73 -6.00 -8.38 -1.86
CA LEU A 73 -5.02 -7.64 -1.08
C LEU A 73 -3.75 -8.47 -0.78
N ASP A 74 -3.89 -9.77 -0.50
CA ASP A 74 -2.71 -10.63 -0.26
C ASP A 74 -1.78 -10.66 -1.48
N GLY A 75 -2.34 -10.74 -2.69
CA GLY A 75 -1.56 -10.64 -3.93
C GLY A 75 -1.05 -9.23 -4.21
N GLY A 76 -1.87 -8.21 -3.95
CA GLY A 76 -1.55 -6.80 -4.12
C GLY A 76 -0.36 -6.34 -3.27
N ARG A 77 -0.21 -6.87 -2.05
CA ARG A 77 0.94 -6.58 -1.17
C ARG A 77 2.28 -6.91 -1.81
N ILE A 78 2.38 -8.03 -2.54
CA ILE A 78 3.61 -8.39 -3.28
C ILE A 78 3.88 -7.33 -4.36
N GLY A 79 2.85 -6.90 -5.10
CA GLY A 79 2.97 -5.86 -6.12
C GLY A 79 3.45 -4.53 -5.56
N ILE A 80 2.89 -4.08 -4.43
CA ILE A 80 3.32 -2.84 -3.76
C ILE A 80 4.73 -2.97 -3.16
N ALA A 81 5.09 -4.12 -2.63
CA ALA A 81 6.46 -4.37 -2.18
C ALA A 81 7.46 -4.25 -3.33
N ALA A 82 7.12 -4.81 -4.50
CA ALA A 82 7.95 -4.71 -5.71
C ALA A 82 8.04 -3.26 -6.22
N GLN A 83 6.93 -2.51 -6.19
CA GLN A 83 6.92 -1.08 -6.55
C GLN A 83 7.83 -0.27 -5.60
N ALA A 84 7.71 -0.48 -4.28
CA ALA A 84 8.53 0.19 -3.29
C ALA A 84 10.02 -0.10 -3.50
N LEU A 85 10.36 -1.37 -3.73
CA LEU A 85 11.73 -1.78 -4.07
C LEU A 85 12.23 -1.11 -5.35
N GLY A 86 11.40 -1.03 -6.41
CA GLY A 86 11.76 -0.39 -7.67
C GLY A 86 12.06 1.10 -7.51
N ILE A 87 11.22 1.83 -6.76
CA ILE A 87 11.44 3.25 -6.44
C ILE A 87 12.75 3.43 -5.67
N ALA A 88 12.98 2.61 -4.64
CA ALA A 88 14.19 2.67 -3.82
C ALA A 88 15.45 2.31 -4.61
N GLN A 89 15.38 1.29 -5.47
CA GLN A 89 16.48 0.87 -6.34
C GLN A 89 16.88 1.99 -7.30
N GLY A 90 15.91 2.62 -7.99
CA GLY A 90 16.18 3.74 -8.88
C GLY A 90 16.83 4.92 -8.14
N ALA A 91 16.32 5.28 -6.97
CA ALA A 91 16.90 6.34 -6.15
C ALA A 91 18.35 6.02 -5.72
N PHE A 92 18.62 4.77 -5.34
CA PHE A 92 19.96 4.28 -5.03
C PHE A 92 20.91 4.39 -6.21
N GLU A 93 20.49 3.98 -7.40
CA GLU A 93 21.33 4.02 -8.62
C GLU A 93 21.70 5.47 -8.99
N HIS A 94 20.75 6.39 -8.91
CA HIS A 94 21.01 7.81 -9.10
C HIS A 94 22.00 8.36 -8.06
N ALA A 95 21.82 8.02 -6.79
CA ALA A 95 22.73 8.45 -5.72
C ALA A 95 24.14 7.87 -5.88
N LEU A 96 24.24 6.60 -6.28
CA LEU A 96 25.52 5.93 -6.53
C LEU A 96 26.28 6.59 -7.69
N SER A 97 25.63 6.87 -8.82
CA SER A 97 26.23 7.56 -9.96
C SER A 97 26.68 8.97 -9.57
N TYR A 98 25.76 9.76 -9.02
CA TYR A 98 26.06 11.13 -8.59
C TYR A 98 27.23 11.19 -7.61
N SER A 99 27.31 10.27 -6.65
CA SER A 99 28.37 10.26 -5.65
C SER A 99 29.77 10.00 -6.22
N LYS A 100 29.86 9.30 -7.35
CA LYS A 100 31.12 9.04 -8.07
C LYS A 100 31.56 10.22 -8.93
N GLU A 101 30.63 11.03 -9.39
CA GLU A 101 30.89 12.17 -10.28
C GLU A 101 31.07 13.49 -9.53
N ARG A 102 30.30 13.70 -8.47
CA ARG A 102 30.32 14.93 -7.69
C ARG A 102 31.65 15.08 -6.92
N ILE A 103 32.38 16.13 -7.20
CA ILE A 103 33.65 16.45 -6.50
C ILE A 103 33.39 17.45 -5.38
N GLN A 104 33.81 17.13 -4.17
CA GLN A 104 33.95 18.06 -3.04
C GLN A 104 35.18 17.69 -2.21
N PHE A 105 35.79 18.67 -1.59
CA PHE A 105 37.07 18.50 -0.85
C PHE A 105 38.14 17.78 -1.67
N GLY A 106 38.20 18.10 -2.99
CA GLY A 106 39.25 17.62 -3.90
C GLY A 106 39.08 16.17 -4.39
N LYS A 107 37.96 15.49 -4.09
CA LYS A 107 37.72 14.10 -4.49
C LYS A 107 36.22 13.81 -4.68
N PRO A 108 35.84 12.72 -5.39
CA PRO A 108 34.46 12.27 -5.45
C PRO A 108 33.86 12.10 -4.06
N ILE A 109 32.61 12.50 -3.86
CA ILE A 109 31.96 12.39 -2.54
C ILE A 109 31.82 10.95 -2.08
N ALA A 110 31.78 9.98 -2.99
CA ALA A 110 31.81 8.54 -2.69
C ALA A 110 33.07 8.13 -1.90
N ALA A 111 34.15 8.87 -1.97
CA ALA A 111 35.39 8.65 -1.19
C ALA A 111 35.27 9.12 0.27
N GLN A 112 34.19 9.79 0.64
CA GLN A 112 33.88 10.14 2.02
C GLN A 112 33.25 8.95 2.72
N GLN A 113 33.79 8.54 3.86
CA GLN A 113 33.35 7.33 4.58
C GLN A 113 31.85 7.37 4.92
N SER A 114 31.33 8.53 5.32
CA SER A 114 29.89 8.68 5.63
C SER A 114 28.98 8.43 4.42
N ILE A 115 29.40 8.81 3.22
CA ILE A 115 28.65 8.54 1.97
C ILE A 115 28.78 7.07 1.59
N ALA A 116 30.01 6.51 1.66
CA ALA A 116 30.24 5.10 1.36
C ALA A 116 29.43 4.17 2.27
N PHE A 117 29.31 4.48 3.55
CA PHE A 117 28.51 3.71 4.51
C PHE A 117 27.01 3.78 4.20
N LYS A 118 26.48 4.97 3.89
CA LYS A 118 25.10 5.10 3.43
C LYS A 118 24.81 4.22 2.22
N LEU A 119 25.68 4.24 1.22
CA LEU A 119 25.51 3.41 0.02
C LEU A 119 25.56 1.91 0.34
N ALA A 120 26.42 1.48 1.25
CA ALA A 120 26.49 0.09 1.70
C ALA A 120 25.20 -0.35 2.42
N ASP A 121 24.68 0.50 3.31
CA ASP A 121 23.42 0.25 4.03
C ASP A 121 22.23 0.19 3.08
N MET A 122 22.13 1.15 2.13
CA MET A 122 21.10 1.17 1.10
C MET A 122 21.11 -0.13 0.26
N ALA A 123 22.28 -0.54 -0.22
CA ALA A 123 22.44 -1.75 -1.01
C ALA A 123 22.02 -3.01 -0.23
N THR A 124 22.37 -3.09 1.06
CA THR A 124 22.01 -4.20 1.93
C THR A 124 20.49 -4.27 2.14
N LYS A 125 19.85 -3.13 2.46
CA LYS A 125 18.39 -3.03 2.64
C LYS A 125 17.62 -3.45 1.38
N LEU A 126 18.06 -2.97 0.20
CA LEU A 126 17.48 -3.35 -1.08
C LEU A 126 17.57 -4.86 -1.34
N ARG A 127 18.70 -5.47 -0.99
CA ARG A 127 18.89 -6.91 -1.14
C ARG A 127 17.96 -7.72 -0.22
N CYS A 128 17.83 -7.32 1.02
CA CYS A 128 16.92 -7.94 1.98
C CYS A 128 15.46 -7.84 1.51
N ALA A 129 15.02 -6.66 1.05
CA ALA A 129 13.68 -6.46 0.53
C ALA A 129 13.40 -7.38 -0.67
N ARG A 130 14.36 -7.51 -1.59
CA ARG A 130 14.24 -8.38 -2.77
C ARG A 130 14.04 -9.84 -2.40
N PHE A 131 14.77 -10.35 -1.41
CA PHE A 131 14.58 -11.71 -0.93
C PHE A 131 13.21 -11.94 -0.32
N LEU A 132 12.70 -11.02 0.48
CA LEU A 132 11.35 -11.12 1.04
C LEU A 132 10.27 -11.13 -0.04
N ILE A 133 10.41 -10.27 -1.06
CA ILE A 133 9.45 -10.19 -2.18
C ILE A 133 9.45 -11.49 -2.98
N TYR A 134 10.63 -12.00 -3.33
CA TYR A 134 10.76 -13.22 -4.13
C TYR A 134 10.26 -14.43 -3.35
N SER A 135 10.55 -14.52 -2.05
CA SER A 135 10.02 -15.58 -1.19
C SER A 135 8.48 -15.59 -1.18
N ALA A 136 7.85 -14.42 -1.02
CA ALA A 136 6.39 -14.31 -1.05
C ALA A 136 5.80 -14.64 -2.44
N ALA A 137 6.49 -14.22 -3.51
CA ALA A 137 6.07 -14.50 -4.88
C ALA A 137 6.17 -15.99 -5.22
N GLU A 138 7.22 -16.65 -4.79
CA GLU A 138 7.42 -18.10 -4.98
C GLU A 138 6.35 -18.92 -4.26
N LEU A 139 6.03 -18.59 -3.01
CA LEU A 139 4.94 -19.25 -2.29
C LEU A 139 3.60 -19.09 -3.00
N LYS A 140 3.32 -17.88 -3.53
CA LYS A 140 2.11 -17.65 -4.32
C LYS A 140 2.08 -18.49 -5.59
N GLU A 141 3.18 -18.60 -6.32
CA GLU A 141 3.29 -19.43 -7.53
C GLU A 141 3.08 -20.92 -7.23
N GLN A 142 3.57 -21.38 -6.08
CA GLN A 142 3.39 -22.75 -5.60
C GLN A 142 1.98 -23.01 -5.01
N HIS A 143 1.08 -22.01 -5.04
CA HIS A 143 -0.24 -22.09 -4.40
C HIS A 143 -0.19 -22.39 -2.89
N ALA A 144 0.93 -22.12 -2.24
CA ALA A 144 1.11 -22.24 -0.80
C ALA A 144 0.53 -21.01 -0.06
N PRO A 145 0.24 -21.10 1.24
CA PRO A 145 -0.10 -19.92 2.05
C PRO A 145 1.03 -18.89 2.03
N TYR A 146 0.74 -17.65 1.69
CA TYR A 146 1.73 -16.56 1.56
C TYR A 146 1.29 -15.25 2.24
N GLY A 147 0.19 -15.25 2.97
CA GLY A 147 -0.37 -14.03 3.57
C GLY A 147 0.58 -13.33 4.56
N MET A 148 1.31 -14.09 5.37
CA MET A 148 2.30 -13.55 6.30
C MET A 148 3.52 -12.99 5.56
N GLU A 149 4.05 -13.74 4.61
CA GLU A 149 5.24 -13.38 3.83
C GLU A 149 4.96 -12.16 2.94
N SER A 150 3.77 -12.06 2.34
CA SER A 150 3.36 -10.88 1.58
C SER A 150 3.27 -9.62 2.45
N ALA A 151 2.76 -9.77 3.68
CA ALA A 151 2.70 -8.68 4.64
C ALA A 151 4.10 -8.25 5.11
N MET A 152 5.01 -9.21 5.38
CA MET A 152 6.42 -8.94 5.70
C MET A 152 7.14 -8.22 4.56
N ALA A 153 6.98 -8.70 3.33
CA ALA A 153 7.59 -8.11 2.15
C ALA A 153 7.11 -6.67 1.93
N LYS A 154 5.79 -6.44 2.01
CA LYS A 154 5.20 -5.10 1.84
C LYS A 154 5.67 -4.14 2.94
N MET A 155 5.62 -4.53 4.18
CA MET A 155 6.03 -3.71 5.32
C MET A 155 7.51 -3.33 5.19
N TYR A 156 8.39 -4.30 5.04
CA TYR A 156 9.83 -4.06 4.99
C TYR A 156 10.23 -3.23 3.76
N ALA A 157 9.76 -3.61 2.56
CA ALA A 157 10.10 -2.91 1.33
C ALA A 157 9.65 -1.45 1.34
N SER A 158 8.45 -1.15 1.86
CA SER A 158 7.94 0.21 1.94
C SER A 158 8.63 1.06 3.03
N ASP A 159 8.99 0.47 4.17
CA ASP A 159 9.75 1.17 5.21
C ASP A 159 11.15 1.55 4.67
N ILE A 160 11.88 0.60 4.08
CA ILE A 160 13.21 0.89 3.54
C ILE A 160 13.18 1.80 2.31
N ALA A 161 12.07 1.82 1.55
CA ALA A 161 11.96 2.73 0.41
C ALA A 161 12.00 4.20 0.86
N LEU A 162 11.37 4.54 1.98
CA LEU A 162 11.48 5.87 2.57
C LEU A 162 12.90 6.19 3.03
N GLU A 163 13.57 5.24 3.69
CA GLU A 163 14.94 5.43 4.17
C GLU A 163 15.92 5.61 3.01
N VAL A 164 15.85 4.75 1.99
CA VAL A 164 16.74 4.77 0.83
C VAL A 164 16.52 6.03 -0.01
N THR A 165 15.26 6.41 -0.26
CA THR A 165 14.98 7.64 -1.02
C THR A 165 15.38 8.90 -0.27
N ASN A 166 15.22 8.92 1.06
CA ASN A 166 15.73 10.01 1.90
C ASN A 166 17.27 10.12 1.83
N ASP A 167 17.97 9.01 1.95
CA ASP A 167 19.43 9.00 1.88
C ASP A 167 19.93 9.35 0.48
N ALA A 168 19.25 8.90 -0.58
CA ALA A 168 19.55 9.27 -1.95
C ALA A 168 19.41 10.78 -2.19
N LEU A 169 18.33 11.38 -1.70
CA LEU A 169 18.12 12.83 -1.75
C LEU A 169 19.20 13.57 -0.96
N GLN A 170 19.52 13.09 0.23
CA GLN A 170 20.56 13.68 1.09
C GLN A 170 21.95 13.63 0.43
N ILE A 171 22.30 12.54 -0.28
CA ILE A 171 23.56 12.43 -1.03
C ILE A 171 23.65 13.47 -2.15
N HIS A 172 22.53 13.80 -2.81
CA HIS A 172 22.47 14.85 -3.83
C HIS A 172 22.54 16.28 -3.23
N GLY A 173 22.25 16.42 -1.93
CA GLY A 173 22.22 17.72 -1.27
C GLY A 173 21.20 18.67 -1.89
N GLY A 174 21.54 19.96 -2.01
CA GLY A 174 20.64 20.98 -2.56
C GLY A 174 20.15 20.67 -3.98
N SER A 175 20.95 20.02 -4.81
CA SER A 175 20.55 19.61 -6.16
C SER A 175 19.39 18.60 -6.12
N GLY A 176 19.43 17.66 -5.18
CA GLY A 176 18.36 16.65 -5.02
C GLY A 176 17.03 17.22 -4.55
N PHE A 177 17.02 18.42 -3.96
CA PHE A 177 15.81 19.08 -3.44
C PHE A 177 15.03 19.85 -4.51
N LEU A 178 15.59 20.00 -5.71
CA LEU A 178 14.94 20.72 -6.81
C LEU A 178 13.88 19.87 -7.49
N LYS A 179 12.70 20.44 -7.76
CA LYS A 179 11.67 19.78 -8.54
C LYS A 179 12.20 19.40 -9.93
N GLY A 180 11.85 18.21 -10.38
CA GLY A 180 12.33 17.64 -11.64
C GLY A 180 13.54 16.69 -11.48
N MET A 181 14.16 16.67 -10.30
CA MET A 181 15.17 15.65 -9.98
C MET A 181 14.52 14.31 -9.67
N GLU A 182 15.13 13.22 -10.19
CA GLU A 182 14.60 11.85 -10.01
C GLU A 182 14.49 11.45 -8.52
N VAL A 183 15.48 11.83 -7.71
CA VAL A 183 15.51 11.50 -6.27
C VAL A 183 14.44 12.28 -5.48
N GLU A 184 14.11 13.51 -5.87
CA GLU A 184 13.03 14.30 -5.29
C GLU A 184 11.69 13.62 -5.54
N ARG A 185 11.44 13.21 -6.79
CA ARG A 185 10.24 12.49 -7.17
C ARG A 185 10.15 11.14 -6.45
N ALA A 186 11.23 10.37 -6.44
CA ALA A 186 11.29 9.07 -5.76
C ALA A 186 10.92 9.17 -4.27
N TYR A 187 11.41 10.21 -3.59
CA TYR A 187 11.09 10.46 -2.18
C TYR A 187 9.58 10.68 -1.97
N ARG A 188 8.94 11.50 -2.82
CA ARG A 188 7.50 11.73 -2.75
C ARG A 188 6.69 10.48 -3.10
N ASP A 189 7.11 9.75 -4.12
CA ASP A 189 6.44 8.56 -4.61
C ASP A 189 6.53 7.39 -3.61
N ALA A 190 7.65 7.25 -2.90
CA ALA A 190 7.83 6.21 -1.90
C ALA A 190 6.82 6.29 -0.75
N LYS A 191 6.37 7.50 -0.38
CA LYS A 191 5.53 7.68 0.81
C LYS A 191 4.23 6.89 0.77
N ILE A 192 3.56 6.82 -0.37
CA ILE A 192 2.28 6.12 -0.47
C ILE A 192 2.41 4.62 -0.23
N THR A 193 3.57 4.03 -0.48
CA THR A 193 3.79 2.57 -0.34
C THR A 193 3.63 2.07 1.09
N THR A 194 3.78 2.93 2.10
CA THR A 194 3.52 2.60 3.51
C THR A 194 2.03 2.69 3.88
N ILE A 195 1.17 3.24 3.00
CA ILE A 195 -0.23 3.59 3.30
C ILE A 195 -1.21 2.66 2.59
N TYR A 196 -1.14 2.57 1.25
CA TYR A 196 -2.11 1.78 0.50
C TYR A 196 -1.83 0.27 0.55
N GLU A 197 -2.78 -0.55 0.06
CA GLU A 197 -2.80 -2.02 0.20
C GLU A 197 -2.69 -2.48 1.68
N GLY A 198 -3.25 -1.65 2.56
CA GLY A 198 -3.15 -1.76 4.01
C GLY A 198 -1.91 -1.08 4.56
N THR A 199 -2.10 -0.20 5.54
CA THR A 199 -0.98 0.53 6.16
C THR A 199 0.03 -0.43 6.79
N ASN A 200 1.24 0.04 7.05
CA ASN A 200 2.27 -0.82 7.68
C ASN A 200 1.89 -1.26 9.09
N GLU A 201 0.99 -0.53 9.77
CA GLU A 201 0.35 -0.96 11.02
C GLU A 201 -0.54 -2.18 10.79
N ILE A 202 -1.33 -2.19 9.72
CA ILE A 202 -2.17 -3.35 9.35
C ILE A 202 -1.30 -4.55 8.94
N GLN A 203 -0.16 -4.34 8.26
CA GLN A 203 0.77 -5.44 7.98
C GLN A 203 1.27 -6.09 9.29
N ARG A 204 1.60 -5.27 10.30
CA ARG A 204 1.99 -5.77 11.62
C ARG A 204 0.88 -6.57 12.30
N VAL A 205 -0.38 -6.15 12.18
CA VAL A 205 -1.53 -6.92 12.67
C VAL A 205 -1.65 -8.27 11.96
N VAL A 206 -1.48 -8.29 10.63
CA VAL A 206 -1.52 -9.53 9.84
C VAL A 206 -0.40 -10.48 10.28
N ILE A 207 0.84 -10.02 10.33
CA ILE A 207 2.00 -10.81 10.75
C ILE A 207 1.79 -11.35 12.17
N ALA A 208 1.43 -10.48 13.11
CA ALA A 208 1.19 -10.87 14.50
C ALA A 208 0.10 -11.93 14.62
N SER A 209 -0.99 -11.81 13.86
CA SER A 209 -2.08 -12.80 13.90
C SER A 209 -1.67 -14.20 13.44
N HIS A 210 -0.68 -14.31 12.53
CA HIS A 210 -0.12 -15.58 12.11
C HIS A 210 0.84 -16.16 13.16
N LEU A 211 1.61 -15.30 13.83
CA LEU A 211 2.61 -15.74 14.82
C LEU A 211 1.98 -16.15 16.17
N VAL A 212 1.06 -15.35 16.68
CA VAL A 212 0.51 -15.53 18.04
C VAL A 212 -0.94 -16.04 18.04
N GLY A 213 -1.53 -16.24 16.87
CA GLY A 213 -2.93 -16.61 16.73
C GLY A 213 -3.89 -15.45 17.08
N ARG A 214 -5.19 -15.74 17.04
CA ARG A 214 -6.21 -14.76 17.46
C ARG A 214 -6.22 -14.65 18.98
N LEU A 215 -5.44 -13.76 19.54
CA LEU A 215 -5.53 -13.36 20.94
C LEU A 215 -6.84 -12.59 21.12
N GLY A 216 -7.86 -13.19 21.78
CA GLY A 216 -9.07 -12.48 22.14
C GLY A 216 -10.42 -13.15 21.86
N LYS A 217 -10.48 -14.48 21.80
CA LYS A 217 -11.71 -15.18 22.19
C LYS A 217 -11.55 -15.58 23.65
N SER A 218 -11.90 -14.69 24.58
CA SER A 218 -12.23 -15.12 25.94
C SER A 218 -13.44 -16.06 25.82
N SER A 219 -13.26 -17.33 26.17
CA SER A 219 -14.32 -18.23 26.53
C SER A 219 -14.96 -17.68 27.80
N GLY A 220 -16.01 -16.92 27.67
CA GLY A 220 -16.70 -16.32 28.79
C GLY A 220 -17.98 -15.67 28.29
N GLY A 221 -19.07 -16.43 28.36
CA GLY A 221 -20.40 -15.87 28.20
C GLY A 221 -20.68 -14.95 29.38
N GLU A 222 -20.93 -13.69 29.11
CA GLU A 222 -21.79 -12.83 29.90
C GLU A 222 -22.45 -11.80 28.98
N SER A 223 -23.76 -11.88 28.96
CA SER A 223 -24.65 -10.93 28.28
C SER A 223 -24.42 -9.53 28.85
N ARG A 224 -23.78 -8.66 28.09
CA ARG A 224 -23.80 -7.23 28.40
C ARG A 224 -25.02 -6.59 27.79
N SER A 225 -25.90 -6.11 28.67
CA SER A 225 -27.09 -5.31 28.42
C SER A 225 -26.82 -4.18 27.41
N ALA A 226 -27.82 -3.96 26.57
CA ALA A 226 -27.87 -2.94 25.54
C ALA A 226 -27.52 -1.54 26.09
N ALA A 227 -26.34 -1.05 25.75
CA ALA A 227 -26.05 0.39 25.87
C ALA A 227 -26.74 1.12 24.71
N LYS A 228 -27.56 2.11 25.03
CA LYS A 228 -28.28 2.97 24.08
C LYS A 228 -27.32 3.56 23.05
N LYS A 229 -27.62 3.32 21.77
CA LYS A 229 -26.94 3.99 20.65
C LYS A 229 -27.08 5.53 20.79
N PRO A 230 -26.02 6.30 20.61
CA PRO A 230 -26.17 7.75 20.45
C PRO A 230 -26.93 8.05 19.15
N ALA A 231 -27.71 9.14 19.18
CA ALA A 231 -28.51 9.59 18.04
C ALA A 231 -27.64 9.85 16.80
N PRO A 232 -28.15 9.60 15.58
CA PRO A 232 -27.38 9.82 14.36
C PRO A 232 -27.11 11.33 14.19
N ILE A 233 -25.85 11.66 13.95
CA ILE A 233 -25.46 13.00 13.52
C ILE A 233 -25.90 13.15 12.06
N THR A 234 -27.00 13.86 11.85
CA THR A 234 -27.48 14.24 10.51
C THR A 234 -26.52 15.26 9.91
N GLY A 235 -25.88 14.94 8.78
CA GLY A 235 -25.12 15.91 8.00
C GLY A 235 -23.75 15.50 7.45
N ILE A 236 -23.29 14.29 7.66
CA ILE A 236 -22.02 13.85 7.04
C ILE A 236 -22.33 12.92 5.86
N ARG A 237 -22.15 13.43 4.64
CA ARG A 237 -22.11 12.58 3.43
C ARG A 237 -20.94 11.60 3.60
N LYS A 238 -21.23 10.30 3.61
CA LYS A 238 -20.20 9.25 3.63
C LYS A 238 -19.43 9.31 2.30
N LYS A 239 -18.25 9.89 2.31
CA LYS A 239 -17.29 9.74 1.21
C LYS A 239 -16.60 8.40 1.38
N THR A 240 -16.87 7.46 0.49
CA THR A 240 -16.19 6.18 0.46
C THR A 240 -15.07 6.27 -0.58
N ILE A 241 -13.83 6.30 -0.13
CA ILE A 241 -12.65 6.23 -1.00
C ILE A 241 -12.18 4.79 -0.99
N PHE A 242 -12.37 4.08 -2.10
CA PHE A 242 -11.75 2.78 -2.35
C PHE A 242 -11.07 2.80 -3.72
N ARG A 243 -9.91 2.24 -3.75
CA ARG A 243 -9.16 1.87 -4.93
C ARG A 243 -8.98 0.35 -4.96
#